data_cdfcfeeb91859f867facbd631ad49b14
#
_entry.id   cdfcfeeb91859f867facbd631ad49b14
#
_cell.length_a   1.000
_cell.length_b   1.000
_cell.length_c   1.000
_cell.angle_alpha   90.00
_cell.angle_beta   90.00
_cell.angle_gamma   90.00
#
_symmetry.space_group_name_H-M   'P 1'
#
loop_
_entity.id
_entity.type
_entity.pdbx_description
1 polymer ?
#
loop_
_entity_poly.entity_id
_entity_poly.type
_entity_poly.pdbx_seq_one_letter_code
_entity_poly.pdbx_strand_id
1 'polypeptide(L)'
;MKVFVLGTGGWGIALAMLLHQNGHEVTSWTYLQEECDLLHRERCNEKLLPGVIIPEGIEITTDMSGAAKADLVVLAVPSFAVASTAERLAKIVPPHTVIVNVGKGLDSKHGYCRFSETISNAMNGSNPVVALTGPTHAEEVARGIPTAIVAASESRAAAELTQAAFMNDTNFRVYTSSDIIGCELGGAFKNIIALGAGISDGLGLGDNSKAAFMTRGLTEIARLGVKLGAK
;
A
#
# COMPACT_ATOMS: atom_id res chain seq x y z
N MET A 1 -3.77 -18.59 1.44
CA MET A 1 -4.43 -17.70 2.42
C MET A 1 -5.59 -17.00 1.74
N LYS A 2 -6.56 -16.53 2.53
CA LYS A 2 -7.62 -15.63 2.07
C LYS A 2 -7.18 -14.20 2.28
N VAL A 3 -7.12 -13.42 1.21
CA VAL A 3 -6.69 -12.02 1.25
C VAL A 3 -7.81 -11.12 0.75
N PHE A 4 -8.12 -10.09 1.53
CA PHE A 4 -9.15 -9.12 1.20
C PHE A 4 -8.50 -7.77 0.90
N VAL A 5 -8.60 -7.31 -0.35
CA VAL A 5 -7.98 -6.06 -0.81
C VAL A 5 -9.05 -4.98 -0.94
N LEU A 6 -8.92 -3.90 -0.16
CA LEU A 6 -9.83 -2.77 -0.22
C LEU A 6 -9.27 -1.67 -1.12
N GLY A 7 -9.93 -1.50 -2.26
CA GLY A 7 -9.59 -0.51 -3.27
C GLY A 7 -9.17 -1.14 -4.60
N THR A 8 -9.85 -0.73 -5.67
CA THR A 8 -9.67 -1.15 -7.05
C THR A 8 -8.98 -0.08 -7.90
N GLY A 9 -8.22 0.81 -7.27
CA GLY A 9 -7.27 1.67 -7.94
C GLY A 9 -6.11 0.88 -8.56
N GLY A 10 -5.31 1.49 -9.43
CA GLY A 10 -4.22 0.80 -10.11
C GLY A 10 -3.31 0.00 -9.19
N TRP A 11 -2.94 0.58 -8.02
CA TRP A 11 -2.10 -0.12 -7.04
C TRP A 11 -2.83 -1.29 -6.35
N GLY A 12 -4.10 -1.11 -5.99
CA GLY A 12 -4.90 -2.19 -5.39
C GLY A 12 -5.06 -3.38 -6.33
N ILE A 13 -5.35 -3.13 -7.61
CA ILE A 13 -5.46 -4.17 -8.65
C ILE A 13 -4.11 -4.87 -8.84
N ALA A 14 -3.00 -4.13 -8.97
CA ALA A 14 -1.68 -4.72 -9.17
C ALA A 14 -1.29 -5.66 -8.00
N LEU A 15 -1.58 -5.27 -6.76
CA LEU A 15 -1.35 -6.10 -5.59
C LEU A 15 -2.29 -7.31 -5.51
N ALA A 16 -3.56 -7.15 -5.87
CA ALA A 16 -4.51 -8.26 -5.93
C ALA A 16 -4.07 -9.33 -6.95
N MET A 17 -3.59 -8.89 -8.11
CA MET A 17 -3.04 -9.78 -9.15
C MET A 17 -1.78 -10.50 -8.67
N LEU A 18 -0.85 -9.79 -8.02
CA LEU A 18 0.36 -10.39 -7.45
C LEU A 18 0.02 -11.46 -6.40
N LEU A 19 -0.90 -11.14 -5.48
CA LEU A 19 -1.35 -12.09 -4.46
C LEU A 19 -2.04 -13.32 -5.06
N HIS A 20 -2.86 -13.11 -6.10
CA HIS A 20 -3.49 -14.21 -6.84
C HIS A 20 -2.44 -15.07 -7.55
N GLN A 21 -1.45 -14.45 -8.20
CA GLN A 21 -0.33 -15.14 -8.83
C GLN A 21 0.49 -15.98 -7.83
N ASN A 22 0.62 -15.50 -6.59
CA ASN A 22 1.26 -16.23 -5.50
C ASN A 22 0.37 -17.36 -4.91
N GLY A 23 -0.79 -17.65 -5.52
CA GLY A 23 -1.67 -18.76 -5.13
C GLY A 23 -2.61 -18.46 -3.95
N HIS A 24 -2.89 -17.19 -3.68
CA HIS A 24 -3.86 -16.80 -2.66
C HIS A 24 -5.27 -16.67 -3.23
N GLU A 25 -6.28 -16.94 -2.38
CA GLU A 25 -7.69 -16.63 -2.66
C GLU A 25 -7.89 -15.13 -2.39
N VAL A 26 -8.17 -14.36 -3.45
CA VAL A 26 -8.20 -12.89 -3.37
C VAL A 26 -9.59 -12.38 -3.69
N THR A 27 -10.11 -11.55 -2.78
CA THR A 27 -11.30 -10.73 -3.00
C THR A 27 -10.91 -9.26 -3.02
N SER A 28 -11.26 -8.55 -4.08
CA SER A 28 -11.06 -7.11 -4.24
C SER A 28 -12.37 -6.38 -3.98
N TRP A 29 -12.33 -5.44 -3.05
CA TRP A 29 -13.47 -4.62 -2.69
C TRP A 29 -13.37 -3.23 -3.30
N THR A 30 -14.47 -2.76 -3.90
CA THR A 30 -14.63 -1.36 -4.31
C THR A 30 -15.82 -0.71 -3.61
N TYR A 31 -15.74 0.61 -3.44
CA TYR A 31 -16.79 1.37 -2.75
C TYR A 31 -18.04 1.57 -3.63
N LEU A 32 -17.86 1.70 -4.96
CA LEU A 32 -18.91 2.06 -5.90
C LEU A 32 -19.44 0.84 -6.63
N GLN A 33 -20.77 0.66 -6.63
CA GLN A 33 -21.41 -0.43 -7.36
C GLN A 33 -21.16 -0.35 -8.88
N GLU A 34 -21.20 0.86 -9.44
CA GLU A 34 -20.91 1.07 -10.87
C GLU A 34 -19.52 0.61 -11.27
N GLU A 35 -18.51 0.85 -10.41
CA GLU A 35 -17.16 0.38 -10.63
C GLU A 35 -17.08 -1.15 -10.51
N CYS A 36 -17.77 -1.73 -9.54
CA CYS A 36 -17.85 -3.17 -9.37
C CYS A 36 -18.44 -3.83 -10.64
N ASP A 37 -19.56 -3.32 -11.13
CA ASP A 37 -20.24 -3.83 -12.32
C ASP A 37 -19.35 -3.69 -13.57
N LEU A 38 -18.63 -2.57 -13.70
CA LEU A 38 -17.67 -2.35 -14.78
C LEU A 38 -16.53 -3.36 -14.73
N LEU A 39 -15.92 -3.54 -13.57
CA LEU A 39 -14.80 -4.46 -13.39
C LEU A 39 -15.21 -5.93 -13.55
N HIS A 40 -16.45 -6.29 -13.22
CA HIS A 40 -17.00 -7.60 -13.51
C HIS A 40 -17.14 -7.85 -15.02
N ARG A 41 -17.63 -6.86 -15.76
CA ARG A 41 -17.88 -6.98 -17.20
C ARG A 41 -16.60 -6.91 -18.03
N GLU A 42 -15.75 -5.92 -17.75
CA GLU A 42 -14.58 -5.59 -18.57
C GLU A 42 -13.29 -6.28 -18.10
N ARG A 43 -13.24 -6.71 -16.82
CA ARG A 43 -12.04 -7.26 -16.17
C ARG A 43 -10.79 -6.40 -16.36
N CYS A 44 -10.96 -5.08 -16.49
CA CYS A 44 -9.88 -4.11 -16.61
C CYS A 44 -10.27 -2.75 -16.01
N ASN A 45 -9.27 -1.95 -15.66
CA ASN A 45 -9.46 -0.55 -15.26
C ASN A 45 -8.59 0.33 -16.15
N GLU A 46 -9.05 0.59 -17.38
CA GLU A 46 -8.30 1.34 -18.38
C GLU A 46 -7.90 2.75 -17.94
N LYS A 47 -8.65 3.35 -17.01
CA LYS A 47 -8.35 4.68 -16.48
C LYS A 47 -7.16 4.70 -15.52
N LEU A 48 -7.03 3.67 -14.66
CA LEU A 48 -6.07 3.64 -13.56
C LEU A 48 -4.95 2.61 -13.74
N LEU A 49 -5.14 1.62 -14.61
CA LEU A 49 -4.17 0.58 -14.92
C LEU A 49 -4.38 0.08 -16.37
N PRO A 50 -4.07 0.91 -17.37
CA PRO A 50 -4.39 0.64 -18.76
C PRO A 50 -3.68 -0.61 -19.29
N GLY A 51 -4.40 -1.39 -20.10
CA GLY A 51 -3.88 -2.58 -20.79
C GLY A 51 -3.63 -3.78 -19.85
N VAL A 52 -4.16 -3.76 -18.63
CA VAL A 52 -4.02 -4.86 -17.67
C VAL A 52 -5.36 -5.56 -17.47
N ILE A 53 -5.38 -6.88 -17.68
CA ILE A 53 -6.57 -7.73 -17.49
C ILE A 53 -6.52 -8.37 -16.10
N ILE A 54 -7.58 -8.18 -15.33
CA ILE A 54 -7.75 -8.76 -13.99
C ILE A 54 -8.14 -10.24 -14.14
N PRO A 55 -7.39 -11.20 -13.56
CA PRO A 55 -7.71 -12.61 -13.62
C PRO A 55 -9.13 -12.93 -13.11
N GLU A 56 -9.82 -13.86 -13.77
CA GLU A 56 -11.17 -14.29 -13.38
C GLU A 56 -11.23 -14.88 -11.95
N GLY A 57 -10.13 -15.45 -11.48
CA GLY A 57 -10.02 -15.99 -10.12
C GLY A 57 -9.99 -14.94 -9.00
N ILE A 58 -9.94 -13.64 -9.33
CA ILE A 58 -10.07 -12.54 -8.35
C ILE A 58 -11.56 -12.15 -8.28
N GLU A 59 -12.15 -12.38 -7.11
CA GLU A 59 -13.52 -11.91 -6.83
C GLU A 59 -13.53 -10.39 -6.68
N ILE A 60 -14.55 -9.72 -7.23
CA ILE A 60 -14.73 -8.27 -7.10
C ILE A 60 -16.08 -8.03 -6.44
N THR A 61 -16.14 -7.18 -5.40
CA THR A 61 -17.37 -6.99 -4.63
C THR A 61 -17.47 -5.60 -4.02
N THR A 62 -18.67 -5.18 -3.69
CA THR A 62 -18.97 -4.03 -2.82
C THR A 62 -19.30 -4.45 -1.39
N ASP A 63 -19.42 -5.76 -1.13
CA ASP A 63 -19.67 -6.28 0.21
C ASP A 63 -18.35 -6.44 1.00
N MET A 64 -18.22 -5.69 2.08
CA MET A 64 -17.04 -5.73 2.95
C MET A 64 -17.08 -6.90 3.95
N SER A 65 -18.21 -7.59 4.11
CA SER A 65 -18.38 -8.65 5.11
C SER A 65 -17.41 -9.82 4.92
N GLY A 66 -16.94 -10.05 3.67
CA GLY A 66 -15.92 -11.05 3.35
C GLY A 66 -14.61 -10.86 4.11
N ALA A 67 -14.29 -9.64 4.51
CA ALA A 67 -13.10 -9.34 5.32
C ALA A 67 -13.07 -10.07 6.68
N ALA A 68 -14.24 -10.48 7.21
CA ALA A 68 -14.35 -11.26 8.45
C ALA A 68 -13.67 -12.64 8.37
N LYS A 69 -13.44 -13.15 7.17
CA LYS A 69 -12.84 -14.48 6.92
C LYS A 69 -11.42 -14.39 6.36
N ALA A 70 -10.90 -13.17 6.24
CA ALA A 70 -9.57 -12.95 5.66
C ALA A 70 -8.46 -13.23 6.70
N ASP A 71 -7.41 -13.87 6.23
CA ASP A 71 -6.17 -14.04 7.00
C ASP A 71 -5.36 -12.73 7.01
N LEU A 72 -5.49 -11.94 5.94
CA LEU A 72 -4.79 -10.69 5.71
C LEU A 72 -5.70 -9.71 4.96
N VAL A 73 -5.74 -8.46 5.43
CA VAL A 73 -6.51 -7.38 4.80
C VAL A 73 -5.57 -6.30 4.30
N VAL A 74 -5.70 -5.92 3.03
CA VAL A 74 -4.88 -4.88 2.37
C VAL A 74 -5.70 -3.61 2.19
N LEU A 75 -5.25 -2.50 2.77
CA LEU A 75 -5.84 -1.17 2.61
C LEU A 75 -5.14 -0.43 1.46
N ALA A 76 -5.76 -0.46 0.28
CA ALA A 76 -5.31 0.22 -0.93
C ALA A 76 -6.28 1.34 -1.35
N VAL A 77 -7.00 1.90 -0.40
CA VAL A 77 -7.93 3.02 -0.60
C VAL A 77 -7.18 4.36 -0.68
N PRO A 78 -7.79 5.41 -1.25
CA PRO A 78 -7.23 6.76 -1.21
C PRO A 78 -6.97 7.25 0.22
N SER A 79 -5.94 8.08 0.40
CA SER A 79 -5.49 8.56 1.71
C SER A 79 -6.60 9.15 2.58
N PHE A 80 -7.53 9.90 1.98
CA PHE A 80 -8.65 10.51 2.68
C PHE A 80 -9.69 9.51 3.20
N ALA A 81 -9.65 8.27 2.71
CA ALA A 81 -10.60 7.20 3.05
C ALA A 81 -10.03 6.18 4.04
N VAL A 82 -8.73 6.25 4.39
CA VAL A 82 -8.08 5.27 5.27
C VAL A 82 -8.77 5.20 6.63
N ALA A 83 -8.99 6.33 7.31
CA ALA A 83 -9.61 6.37 8.63
C ALA A 83 -11.02 5.74 8.63
N SER A 84 -11.90 6.23 7.76
CA SER A 84 -13.28 5.73 7.68
C SER A 84 -13.38 4.27 7.26
N THR A 85 -12.45 3.80 6.43
CA THR A 85 -12.38 2.39 6.04
C THR A 85 -11.91 1.53 7.21
N ALA A 86 -10.90 1.97 7.97
CA ALA A 86 -10.43 1.28 9.17
C ALA A 86 -11.53 1.18 10.25
N GLU A 87 -12.31 2.25 10.47
CA GLU A 87 -13.45 2.24 11.39
C GLU A 87 -14.55 1.22 10.99
N ARG A 88 -14.77 1.06 9.70
CA ARG A 88 -15.71 0.04 9.19
C ARG A 88 -15.14 -1.36 9.38
N LEU A 89 -13.87 -1.58 9.07
CA LEU A 89 -13.18 -2.86 9.26
C LEU A 89 -13.15 -3.30 10.73
N ALA A 90 -12.96 -2.38 11.66
CA ALA A 90 -12.95 -2.66 13.10
C ALA A 90 -14.22 -3.36 13.62
N LYS A 91 -15.33 -3.23 12.88
CA LYS A 91 -16.62 -3.87 13.20
C LYS A 91 -16.79 -5.24 12.57
N ILE A 92 -15.86 -5.63 11.70
CA ILE A 92 -16.00 -6.79 10.80
C ILE A 92 -14.88 -7.80 11.03
N VAL A 93 -13.63 -7.34 11.05
CA VAL A 93 -12.48 -8.25 11.11
C VAL A 93 -12.22 -8.76 12.53
N PRO A 94 -11.86 -10.04 12.67
CA PRO A 94 -11.48 -10.59 13.97
C PRO A 94 -10.24 -9.90 14.54
N PRO A 95 -10.09 -9.87 15.87
CA PRO A 95 -8.81 -9.50 16.49
C PRO A 95 -7.68 -10.36 15.91
N HIS A 96 -6.48 -9.76 15.81
CA HIS A 96 -5.26 -10.39 15.28
C HIS A 96 -5.20 -10.58 13.76
N THR A 97 -6.25 -10.29 12.99
CA THR A 97 -6.13 -10.18 11.52
C THR A 97 -5.10 -9.10 11.18
N VAL A 98 -4.14 -9.43 10.32
CA VAL A 98 -3.09 -8.48 9.93
C VAL A 98 -3.66 -7.46 8.93
N ILE A 99 -3.46 -6.17 9.23
CA ILE A 99 -3.89 -5.07 8.38
C ILE A 99 -2.67 -4.47 7.68
N VAL A 100 -2.61 -4.61 6.36
CA VAL A 100 -1.52 -4.08 5.53
C VAL A 100 -1.96 -2.77 4.90
N ASN A 101 -1.34 -1.67 5.29
CA ASN A 101 -1.55 -0.37 4.65
C ASN A 101 -0.53 -0.18 3.52
N VAL A 102 -1.01 0.19 2.34
CA VAL A 102 -0.16 0.48 1.17
C VAL A 102 -0.24 1.95 0.75
N GLY A 103 -1.01 2.74 1.48
CA GLY A 103 -1.14 4.18 1.26
C GLY A 103 0.15 4.92 1.62
N LYS A 104 0.43 5.98 0.87
CA LYS A 104 1.60 6.85 1.09
C LYS A 104 1.10 8.24 1.46
N GLY A 105 1.45 8.72 2.66
CA GLY A 105 1.02 10.02 3.15
C GLY A 105 0.76 10.03 4.65
N LEU A 106 0.15 11.12 5.10
CA LEU A 106 -0.24 11.35 6.49
C LEU A 106 -1.73 11.66 6.56
N ASP A 107 -2.36 11.35 7.67
CA ASP A 107 -3.77 11.65 7.92
C ASP A 107 -3.94 13.12 8.31
N SER A 108 -4.26 13.95 7.33
CA SER A 108 -4.40 15.40 7.53
C SER A 108 -5.61 15.78 8.40
N LYS A 109 -6.60 14.90 8.52
CA LYS A 109 -7.80 15.16 9.33
C LYS A 109 -7.59 14.87 10.82
N HIS A 110 -6.61 14.01 11.14
CA HIS A 110 -6.32 13.59 12.51
C HIS A 110 -4.92 14.01 12.96
N GLY A 111 -4.53 15.27 12.67
CA GLY A 111 -3.29 15.86 13.18
C GLY A 111 -2.02 15.42 12.44
N TYR A 112 -2.14 15.01 11.18
CA TYR A 112 -1.03 14.53 10.36
C TYR A 112 -0.33 13.29 10.94
N CYS A 113 -1.06 12.44 11.69
CA CYS A 113 -0.51 11.18 12.16
C CYS A 113 -0.26 10.22 10.99
N ARG A 114 0.56 9.21 11.24
CA ARG A 114 0.85 8.14 10.27
C ARG A 114 -0.39 7.27 10.08
N PHE A 115 -0.57 6.68 8.92
CA PHE A 115 -1.72 5.80 8.68
C PHE A 115 -1.72 4.57 9.60
N SER A 116 -0.54 4.06 9.99
CA SER A 116 -0.47 2.98 10.97
C SER A 116 -1.10 3.36 12.32
N GLU A 117 -0.90 4.60 12.77
CA GLU A 117 -1.53 5.13 14.00
C GLU A 117 -3.04 5.30 13.81
N THR A 118 -3.46 5.89 12.69
CA THR A 118 -4.90 6.04 12.36
C THR A 118 -5.61 4.68 12.35
N ILE A 119 -5.02 3.67 11.72
CA ILE A 119 -5.58 2.32 11.63
C ILE A 119 -5.58 1.66 13.02
N SER A 120 -4.47 1.71 13.74
CA SER A 120 -4.36 1.12 15.09
C SER A 120 -5.38 1.72 16.05
N ASN A 121 -5.58 3.04 16.02
CA ASN A 121 -6.58 3.73 16.83
C ASN A 121 -8.00 3.29 16.46
N ALA A 122 -8.34 3.20 15.17
CA ALA A 122 -9.64 2.72 14.72
C ALA A 122 -9.91 1.26 15.13
N MET A 123 -8.87 0.43 15.16
CA MET A 123 -8.92 -0.99 15.56
C MET A 123 -8.76 -1.21 17.06
N ASN A 124 -8.70 -0.15 17.88
CA ASN A 124 -8.43 -0.23 19.32
C ASN A 124 -7.17 -1.06 19.68
N GLY A 125 -6.17 -1.04 18.83
CA GLY A 125 -4.92 -1.79 18.99
C GLY A 125 -5.04 -3.32 18.91
N SER A 126 -6.18 -3.86 18.51
CA SER A 126 -6.42 -5.32 18.49
C SER A 126 -5.80 -6.03 17.29
N ASN A 127 -5.46 -5.29 16.23
CA ASN A 127 -4.96 -5.82 14.97
C ASN A 127 -3.54 -5.33 14.67
N PRO A 128 -2.59 -6.21 14.33
CA PRO A 128 -1.26 -5.79 13.91
C PRO A 128 -1.35 -4.99 12.58
N VAL A 129 -0.65 -3.86 12.52
CA VAL A 129 -0.59 -3.03 11.32
C VAL A 129 0.79 -3.16 10.68
N VAL A 130 0.80 -3.33 9.36
CA VAL A 130 2.01 -3.37 8.53
C VAL A 130 1.94 -2.25 7.51
N ALA A 131 2.98 -1.43 7.42
CA ALA A 131 3.17 -0.52 6.31
C ALA A 131 3.96 -1.23 5.21
N LEU A 132 3.32 -1.45 4.05
CA LEU A 132 3.96 -2.02 2.87
C LEU A 132 4.35 -0.90 1.92
N THR A 133 5.61 -0.52 1.88
CA THR A 133 6.09 0.68 1.18
C THR A 133 7.42 0.46 0.46
N GLY A 134 7.65 1.25 -0.58
CA GLY A 134 8.86 1.17 -1.39
C GLY A 134 8.71 1.88 -2.75
N PRO A 135 9.70 1.74 -3.64
CA PRO A 135 9.63 2.19 -5.02
C PRO A 135 8.71 1.26 -5.81
N THR A 136 7.43 1.61 -5.88
CA THR A 136 6.39 0.79 -6.48
C THR A 136 5.55 1.60 -7.45
N HIS A 137 5.59 1.19 -8.70
CA HIS A 137 4.77 1.70 -9.78
C HIS A 137 3.76 0.62 -10.17
N ALA A 138 2.47 0.92 -10.12
CA ALA A 138 1.42 -0.09 -10.29
C ALA A 138 1.53 -0.81 -11.64
N GLU A 139 1.80 -0.07 -12.69
CA GLU A 139 1.93 -0.57 -14.05
C GLU A 139 3.14 -1.51 -14.22
N GLU A 140 4.24 -1.23 -13.53
CA GLU A 140 5.43 -2.09 -13.56
C GLU A 140 5.17 -3.41 -12.81
N VAL A 141 4.58 -3.33 -11.63
CA VAL A 141 4.22 -4.51 -10.84
C VAL A 141 3.21 -5.39 -11.57
N ALA A 142 2.17 -4.80 -12.16
CA ALA A 142 1.18 -5.55 -12.94
C ALA A 142 1.77 -6.24 -14.17
N ARG A 143 2.86 -5.71 -14.75
CA ARG A 143 3.61 -6.31 -15.87
C ARG A 143 4.69 -7.28 -15.43
N GLY A 144 4.85 -7.52 -14.13
CA GLY A 144 5.85 -8.43 -13.59
C GLY A 144 7.29 -7.89 -13.66
N ILE A 145 7.48 -6.58 -13.70
CA ILE A 145 8.82 -5.97 -13.66
C ILE A 145 9.40 -6.11 -12.26
N PRO A 146 10.70 -6.47 -12.12
CA PRO A 146 11.32 -6.68 -10.82
C PRO A 146 11.14 -5.49 -9.88
N THR A 147 10.59 -5.76 -8.70
CA THR A 147 10.24 -4.75 -7.70
C THR A 147 10.74 -5.18 -6.32
N ALA A 148 11.24 -4.24 -5.53
CA ALA A 148 11.60 -4.45 -4.14
C ALA A 148 10.80 -3.51 -3.23
N ILE A 149 10.30 -4.04 -2.11
CA ILE A 149 9.43 -3.34 -1.18
C ILE A 149 9.75 -3.73 0.26
N VAL A 150 9.31 -2.95 1.23
CA VAL A 150 9.49 -3.21 2.65
C VAL A 150 8.14 -3.39 3.33
N ALA A 151 7.99 -4.47 4.08
CA ALA A 151 6.91 -4.70 5.04
C ALA A 151 7.41 -4.30 6.44
N ALA A 152 6.99 -3.14 6.91
CA ALA A 152 7.40 -2.58 8.20
C ALA A 152 6.28 -2.69 9.24
N SER A 153 6.62 -3.24 10.42
CA SER A 153 5.67 -3.40 11.52
C SER A 153 6.38 -3.49 12.86
N GLU A 154 5.72 -3.08 13.93
CA GLU A 154 6.14 -3.37 15.31
C GLU A 154 6.00 -4.88 15.62
N SER A 155 5.05 -5.55 14.98
CA SER A 155 4.89 -7.01 15.05
C SER A 155 5.74 -7.69 14.00
N ARG A 156 6.83 -8.33 14.42
CA ARG A 156 7.68 -9.12 13.53
C ARG A 156 6.90 -10.21 12.79
N ALA A 157 6.02 -10.91 13.49
CA ALA A 157 5.19 -11.97 12.90
C ALA A 157 4.28 -11.43 11.78
N ALA A 158 3.70 -10.23 11.95
CA ALA A 158 2.87 -9.60 10.94
C ALA A 158 3.69 -9.15 9.71
N ALA A 159 4.90 -8.63 9.94
CA ALA A 159 5.81 -8.27 8.85
C ALA A 159 6.23 -9.52 8.04
N GLU A 160 6.59 -10.62 8.72
CA GLU A 160 6.97 -11.89 8.10
C GLU A 160 5.79 -12.55 7.36
N LEU A 161 4.57 -12.51 7.92
CA LEU A 161 3.36 -12.98 7.24
C LEU A 161 3.11 -12.18 5.95
N THR A 162 3.24 -10.87 6.02
CA THR A 162 3.09 -9.98 4.86
C THR A 162 4.18 -10.27 3.83
N GLN A 163 5.42 -10.43 4.26
CA GLN A 163 6.53 -10.84 3.38
C GLN A 163 6.20 -12.14 2.65
N ALA A 164 5.78 -13.17 3.38
CA ALA A 164 5.46 -14.47 2.80
C ALA A 164 4.27 -14.42 1.82
N ALA A 165 3.30 -13.53 2.06
CA ALA A 165 2.16 -13.35 1.17
C ALA A 165 2.53 -12.72 -0.16
N PHE A 166 3.35 -11.67 -0.12
CA PHE A 166 3.65 -10.85 -1.30
C PHE A 166 4.91 -11.25 -2.06
N MET A 167 5.90 -11.83 -1.38
CA MET A 167 7.17 -12.21 -2.00
C MET A 167 7.01 -13.40 -2.93
N ASN A 168 7.71 -13.37 -4.07
CA ASN A 168 7.88 -14.52 -4.94
C ASN A 168 9.34 -14.64 -5.42
N ASP A 169 9.67 -15.76 -6.06
CA ASP A 169 11.03 -16.06 -6.51
C ASP A 169 11.39 -15.40 -7.85
N THR A 170 10.44 -14.73 -8.49
CA THR A 170 10.63 -14.21 -9.85
C THR A 170 10.88 -12.72 -9.90
N ASN A 171 9.96 -11.91 -9.37
CA ASN A 171 9.96 -10.46 -9.64
C ASN A 171 9.53 -9.57 -8.48
N PHE A 172 9.09 -10.12 -7.34
CA PHE A 172 8.65 -9.29 -6.23
C PHE A 172 9.36 -9.65 -4.92
N ARG A 173 10.30 -8.79 -4.52
CA ARG A 173 11.12 -8.99 -3.32
C ARG A 173 10.58 -8.15 -2.16
N VAL A 174 10.30 -8.79 -1.02
CA VAL A 174 9.83 -8.11 0.19
C VAL A 174 10.88 -8.25 1.29
N TYR A 175 11.31 -7.12 1.84
CA TYR A 175 12.14 -7.06 3.04
C TYR A 175 11.28 -6.73 4.26
N THR A 176 11.69 -7.15 5.45
CA THR A 176 11.03 -6.79 6.70
C THR A 176 11.78 -5.69 7.44
N SER A 177 11.05 -4.84 8.17
CA SER A 177 11.64 -3.81 9.03
C SER A 177 10.83 -3.65 10.32
N SER A 178 11.49 -3.35 11.42
CA SER A 178 10.84 -2.94 12.68
C SER A 178 10.66 -1.42 12.77
N ASP A 179 11.21 -0.66 11.81
CA ASP A 179 11.08 0.80 11.75
C ASP A 179 9.88 1.21 10.89
N ILE A 180 8.68 1.00 11.42
CA ILE A 180 7.45 1.41 10.72
C ILE A 180 7.39 2.93 10.54
N ILE A 181 7.91 3.69 11.52
CA ILE A 181 7.92 5.15 11.49
C ILE A 181 8.74 5.67 10.31
N GLY A 182 9.99 5.24 10.20
CA GLY A 182 10.87 5.66 9.11
C GLY A 182 10.35 5.22 7.74
N CYS A 183 9.78 4.01 7.64
CA CYS A 183 9.23 3.50 6.40
C CYS A 183 7.99 4.31 5.93
N GLU A 184 7.07 4.66 6.82
CA GLU A 184 5.90 5.48 6.48
C GLU A 184 6.28 6.91 6.13
N LEU A 185 7.16 7.55 6.92
CA LEU A 185 7.61 8.91 6.67
C LEU A 185 8.41 9.01 5.35
N GLY A 186 9.28 8.06 5.07
CA GLY A 186 9.97 7.97 3.79
C GLY A 186 8.99 7.89 2.62
N GLY A 187 7.97 7.03 2.73
CA GLY A 187 6.90 6.91 1.74
C GLY A 187 6.08 8.19 1.56
N ALA A 188 5.79 8.91 2.64
CA ALA A 188 5.02 10.16 2.63
C ALA A 188 5.79 11.32 1.99
N PHE A 189 7.06 11.49 2.38
CA PHE A 189 7.85 12.66 1.96
C PHE A 189 8.57 12.50 0.63
N LYS A 190 8.78 11.27 0.13
CA LYS A 190 9.44 11.06 -1.16
C LYS A 190 8.78 11.82 -2.32
N ASN A 191 7.48 12.06 -2.25
CA ASN A 191 6.76 12.73 -3.32
C ASN A 191 7.18 14.20 -3.48
N ILE A 192 7.60 14.86 -2.39
CA ILE A 192 8.16 16.22 -2.41
C ILE A 192 9.46 16.22 -3.21
N ILE A 193 10.31 15.23 -2.96
CA ILE A 193 11.58 15.09 -3.67
C ILE A 193 11.35 14.72 -5.13
N ALA A 194 10.40 13.82 -5.42
CA ALA A 194 10.03 13.45 -6.78
C ALA A 194 9.54 14.66 -7.60
N LEU A 195 8.69 15.51 -6.99
CA LEU A 195 8.22 16.75 -7.62
C LEU A 195 9.38 17.71 -7.94
N GLY A 196 10.27 17.94 -6.95
CA GLY A 196 11.44 18.80 -7.14
C GLY A 196 12.41 18.24 -8.19
N ALA A 197 12.63 16.94 -8.24
CA ALA A 197 13.43 16.30 -9.29
C ALA A 197 12.81 16.49 -10.68
N GLY A 198 11.47 16.35 -10.80
CA GLY A 198 10.76 16.60 -12.05
C GLY A 198 10.84 18.06 -12.50
N ILE A 199 10.78 19.02 -11.57
CA ILE A 199 11.00 20.44 -11.86
C ILE A 199 12.44 20.67 -12.37
N SER A 200 13.44 20.06 -11.72
CA SER A 200 14.85 20.15 -12.16
C SER A 200 15.03 19.62 -13.59
N ASP A 201 14.40 18.51 -13.92
CA ASP A 201 14.41 17.92 -15.28
C ASP A 201 13.72 18.86 -16.29
N GLY A 202 12.54 19.37 -15.95
CA GLY A 202 11.79 20.27 -16.82
C GLY A 202 12.49 21.60 -17.10
N LEU A 203 13.32 22.08 -16.17
CA LEU A 203 14.16 23.28 -16.32
C LEU A 203 15.51 23.01 -16.99
N GLY A 204 15.84 21.76 -17.29
CA GLY A 204 17.12 21.38 -17.92
C GLY A 204 18.34 21.63 -17.04
N LEU A 205 18.22 21.54 -15.69
CA LEU A 205 19.32 21.84 -14.77
C LEU A 205 20.40 20.74 -14.73
N GLY A 206 20.17 19.64 -15.43
CA GLY A 206 21.12 18.53 -15.57
C GLY A 206 21.18 17.56 -14.39
N ASP A 207 21.90 16.45 -14.59
CA ASP A 207 21.94 15.32 -13.65
C ASP A 207 22.64 15.64 -12.35
N ASN A 208 23.68 16.50 -12.38
CA ASN A 208 24.41 16.88 -11.16
C ASN A 208 23.50 17.62 -10.17
N SER A 209 22.69 18.57 -10.66
CA SER A 209 21.72 19.30 -9.83
C SER A 209 20.65 18.39 -9.28
N LYS A 210 20.11 17.49 -10.10
CA LYS A 210 19.11 16.50 -9.68
C LYS A 210 19.68 15.54 -8.62
N ALA A 211 20.88 15.00 -8.83
CA ALA A 211 21.52 14.11 -7.87
C ALA A 211 21.80 14.81 -6.53
N ALA A 212 22.30 16.04 -6.56
CA ALA A 212 22.52 16.84 -5.35
C ALA A 212 21.21 17.11 -4.60
N PHE A 213 20.14 17.49 -5.32
CA PHE A 213 18.81 17.71 -4.75
C PHE A 213 18.25 16.44 -4.09
N MET A 214 18.32 15.29 -4.77
CA MET A 214 17.83 14.01 -4.24
C MET A 214 18.62 13.59 -2.99
N THR A 215 19.95 13.71 -3.02
CA THR A 215 20.82 13.39 -1.86
C THR A 215 20.47 14.29 -0.67
N ARG A 216 20.33 15.60 -0.89
CA ARG A 216 19.92 16.54 0.16
C ARG A 216 18.53 16.22 0.69
N GLY A 217 17.57 15.92 -0.21
CA GLY A 217 16.22 15.53 0.15
C GLY A 217 16.15 14.29 1.04
N LEU A 218 16.92 13.26 0.73
CA LEU A 218 17.04 12.05 1.56
C LEU A 218 17.61 12.39 2.96
N THR A 219 18.60 13.27 3.04
CA THR A 219 19.16 13.71 4.32
C THR A 219 18.11 14.42 5.18
N GLU A 220 17.29 15.28 4.58
CA GLU A 220 16.23 15.99 5.32
C GLU A 220 15.10 15.05 5.76
N ILE A 221 14.72 14.09 4.92
CA ILE A 221 13.74 13.06 5.29
C ILE A 221 14.26 12.23 6.48
N ALA A 222 15.52 11.77 6.43
CA ALA A 222 16.14 11.01 7.52
C ALA A 222 16.18 11.83 8.82
N ARG A 223 16.62 13.10 8.73
CA ARG A 223 16.70 14.01 9.88
C ARG A 223 15.33 14.24 10.53
N LEU A 224 14.29 14.45 9.71
CA LEU A 224 12.92 14.60 10.21
C LEU A 224 12.40 13.28 10.79
N GLY A 225 12.67 12.16 10.10
CA GLY A 225 12.28 10.83 10.56
C GLY A 225 12.81 10.52 11.95
N VAL A 226 14.11 10.73 12.18
CA VAL A 226 14.74 10.52 13.50
C VAL A 226 14.10 11.41 14.58
N LYS A 227 13.79 12.68 14.27
CA LYS A 227 13.07 13.57 15.21
C LYS A 227 11.67 13.09 15.56
N LEU A 228 11.02 12.34 14.66
CA LEU A 228 9.70 11.76 14.84
C LEU A 228 9.74 10.31 15.36
N GLY A 229 10.92 9.80 15.72
CA GLY A 229 11.10 8.50 16.36
C GLY A 229 11.49 7.35 15.43
N ALA A 230 11.87 7.63 14.18
CA ALA A 230 12.46 6.63 13.28
C ALA A 230 13.87 6.20 13.77
N LYS A 231 14.29 5.02 13.34
CA LYS A 231 15.60 4.42 13.72
C LYS A 231 16.68 4.71 12.69
#